data_1db2db525f197121718b37c665bf9520
#
_entry.id   1db2db525f197121718b37c665bf9520
#
_cell.length_a   1.000
_cell.length_b   1.000
_cell.length_c   1.000
_cell.angle_alpha   90.00
_cell.angle_beta   90.00
_cell.angle_gamma   90.00
#
_symmetry.space_group_name_H-M   'P 1'
#
loop_
_entity.id
_entity.type
_entity.pdbx_description
1 polymer ?
#
loop_
_entity_poly.entity_id
_entity_poly.type
_entity_poly.pdbx_seq_one_letter_code
_entity_poly.pdbx_strand_id
1 'polypeptide(L)'
;VLAVLVLLVAVLVGWEAHRELSLDHRLSGVASEIAGRPVSVDCPGFLRGLIDLGGSGGSVMFDANGKPSNTTHLETSVCHDLSDYGATRKRAEFSCVFGTTPCSDRVERAVYAVLVLSHESQHLRGVQSEADAQCYAIQTVARVAERLGSPPAEARAVAAHFLAVDEPLMPTDYSLPDGCVDGGSLDLDPQSSSWPTG
;
A
#
# COMPACT_ATOMS: atom_id res chain seq x y z
N VAL A 1 31.08 -11.15 -29.61
CA VAL A 1 30.99 -10.37 -28.34
C VAL A 1 29.76 -9.47 -28.41
N LEU A 2 29.58 -8.61 -29.43
CA LEU A 2 28.46 -7.67 -29.53
C LEU A 2 27.09 -8.38 -29.53
N ALA A 3 26.93 -9.47 -30.29
CA ALA A 3 25.68 -10.24 -30.38
C ALA A 3 25.29 -10.85 -28.99
N VAL A 4 26.26 -11.33 -28.23
CA VAL A 4 26.02 -11.85 -26.88
C VAL A 4 25.59 -10.75 -25.91
N LEU A 5 26.20 -9.57 -26.02
CA LEU A 5 25.87 -8.42 -25.20
C LEU A 5 24.45 -7.93 -25.48
N VAL A 6 24.06 -7.84 -26.76
CA VAL A 6 22.69 -7.47 -27.17
C VAL A 6 21.67 -8.48 -26.66
N LEU A 7 21.98 -9.78 -26.74
CA LEU A 7 21.11 -10.84 -26.26
C LEU A 7 20.92 -10.77 -24.72
N LEU A 8 22.00 -10.53 -23.97
CA LEU A 8 21.94 -10.37 -22.52
C LEU A 8 21.11 -9.14 -22.11
N VAL A 9 21.28 -8.01 -22.80
CA VAL A 9 20.47 -6.82 -22.55
C VAL A 9 19.00 -7.08 -22.85
N ALA A 10 18.68 -7.74 -23.98
CA ALA A 10 17.29 -8.07 -24.32
C ALA A 10 16.64 -9.01 -23.28
N VAL A 11 17.39 -10.00 -22.79
CA VAL A 11 16.91 -10.90 -21.73
C VAL A 11 16.67 -10.16 -20.42
N LEU A 12 17.58 -9.28 -20.02
CA LEU A 12 17.43 -8.49 -18.80
C LEU A 12 16.23 -7.54 -18.88
N VAL A 13 16.06 -6.85 -20.00
CA VAL A 13 14.91 -5.94 -20.22
C VAL A 13 13.59 -6.74 -20.24
N GLY A 14 13.57 -7.88 -20.91
CA GLY A 14 12.38 -8.75 -20.94
C GLY A 14 12.04 -9.32 -19.56
N TRP A 15 13.02 -9.68 -18.77
CA TRP A 15 12.83 -10.18 -17.40
C TRP A 15 12.29 -9.08 -16.46
N GLU A 16 12.84 -7.86 -16.55
CA GLU A 16 12.39 -6.72 -15.76
C GLU A 16 10.95 -6.32 -16.12
N ALA A 17 10.63 -6.22 -17.41
CA ALA A 17 9.27 -5.95 -17.87
C ALA A 17 8.27 -7.00 -17.38
N HIS A 18 8.65 -8.28 -17.39
CA HIS A 18 7.79 -9.35 -16.86
C HIS A 18 7.59 -9.23 -15.35
N ARG A 19 8.61 -8.84 -14.62
CA ARG A 19 8.57 -8.61 -13.16
C ARG A 19 7.62 -7.45 -12.80
N GLU A 20 7.71 -6.33 -13.51
CA GLU A 20 6.83 -5.17 -13.36
C GLU A 20 5.37 -5.55 -13.61
N LEU A 21 5.07 -6.17 -14.76
CA LEU A 21 3.70 -6.62 -15.10
C LEU A 21 3.13 -7.60 -14.07
N SER A 22 3.95 -8.48 -13.50
CA SER A 22 3.51 -9.43 -12.48
C SER A 22 3.22 -8.74 -11.14
N LEU A 23 3.95 -7.67 -10.80
CA LEU A 23 3.71 -6.84 -9.62
C LEU A 23 2.39 -6.10 -9.77
N ASP A 24 2.21 -5.35 -10.87
CA ASP A 24 1.00 -4.59 -11.15
C ASP A 24 -0.26 -5.48 -11.12
N HIS A 25 -0.19 -6.66 -11.71
CA HIS A 25 -1.30 -7.61 -11.67
C HIS A 25 -1.63 -8.07 -10.25
N ARG A 26 -0.60 -8.37 -9.44
CA ARG A 26 -0.79 -8.78 -8.05
C ARG A 26 -1.38 -7.66 -7.21
N LEU A 27 -0.83 -6.44 -7.30
CA LEU A 27 -1.31 -5.28 -6.56
C LEU A 27 -2.72 -4.88 -7.01
N SER A 28 -3.02 -4.95 -8.30
CA SER A 28 -4.36 -4.73 -8.85
C SER A 28 -5.40 -5.72 -8.29
N GLY A 29 -5.01 -6.96 -8.08
CA GLY A 29 -5.85 -7.96 -7.43
C GLY A 29 -6.20 -7.58 -5.99
N VAL A 30 -5.21 -7.14 -5.22
CA VAL A 30 -5.39 -6.68 -3.83
C VAL A 30 -6.28 -5.43 -3.80
N ALA A 31 -5.97 -4.42 -4.61
CA ALA A 31 -6.74 -3.19 -4.69
C ALA A 31 -8.19 -3.43 -5.13
N SER A 32 -8.43 -4.34 -6.08
CA SER A 32 -9.77 -4.70 -6.54
C SER A 32 -10.63 -5.32 -5.44
N GLU A 33 -10.02 -6.12 -4.57
CA GLU A 33 -10.74 -6.71 -3.42
C GLU A 33 -11.18 -5.62 -2.43
N ILE A 34 -10.29 -4.68 -2.10
CA ILE A 34 -10.60 -3.58 -1.17
C ILE A 34 -11.60 -2.60 -1.81
N ALA A 35 -11.41 -2.25 -3.08
CA ALA A 35 -12.32 -1.35 -3.81
C ALA A 35 -13.71 -1.96 -4.09
N GLY A 36 -13.85 -3.29 -3.99
CA GLY A 36 -15.09 -4.02 -4.31
C GLY A 36 -15.46 -4.01 -5.79
N ARG A 37 -14.51 -3.69 -6.67
CA ARG A 37 -14.68 -3.64 -8.14
C ARG A 37 -13.35 -3.85 -8.85
N PRO A 38 -13.33 -4.27 -10.12
CA PRO A 38 -12.10 -4.37 -10.89
C PRO A 38 -11.43 -3.00 -11.03
N VAL A 39 -10.16 -2.92 -10.59
CA VAL A 39 -9.30 -1.74 -10.68
C VAL A 39 -7.89 -2.15 -11.06
N SER A 40 -7.06 -1.17 -11.42
CA SER A 40 -5.65 -1.37 -11.75
C SER A 40 -4.75 -0.55 -10.84
N VAL A 41 -3.61 -1.12 -10.50
CA VAL A 41 -2.48 -0.43 -9.90
C VAL A 41 -1.41 -0.29 -10.97
N ASP A 42 -0.94 0.92 -11.21
CA ASP A 42 0.13 1.24 -12.15
C ASP A 42 1.39 1.65 -11.36
N CYS A 43 2.40 0.83 -11.47
CA CYS A 43 3.73 1.11 -10.94
C CYS A 43 4.60 1.64 -12.08
N PRO A 44 5.23 2.84 -11.93
CA PRO A 44 6.09 3.37 -12.98
C PRO A 44 7.26 2.42 -13.20
N GLY A 45 7.45 2.01 -14.47
CA GLY A 45 8.61 1.23 -14.87
C GLY A 45 9.92 2.01 -14.68
N PHE A 46 11.05 1.31 -14.69
CA PHE A 46 12.38 1.86 -14.44
C PHE A 46 12.67 3.18 -15.18
N LEU A 47 12.26 3.31 -16.44
CA LEU A 47 12.48 4.53 -17.23
C LEU A 47 11.59 5.70 -16.80
N ARG A 48 10.37 5.46 -16.35
CA ARG A 48 9.48 6.48 -15.81
C ARG A 48 9.90 6.91 -14.41
N GLY A 49 10.36 6.00 -13.59
CA GLY A 49 10.88 6.29 -12.25
C GLY A 49 12.09 7.22 -12.24
N LEU A 50 12.87 7.32 -13.33
CA LEU A 50 13.98 8.26 -13.46
C LEU A 50 13.55 9.75 -13.55
N ILE A 51 12.28 10.01 -13.86
CA ILE A 51 11.71 11.37 -13.98
C ILE A 51 10.58 11.61 -12.97
N ASP A 52 10.37 10.67 -12.08
CA ASP A 52 9.43 10.81 -10.95
C ASP A 52 10.04 11.77 -9.91
N LEU A 53 9.46 12.97 -9.81
CA LEU A 53 10.00 14.06 -8.96
C LEU A 53 9.47 13.99 -7.51
N GLY A 54 8.87 12.88 -7.12
CA GLY A 54 8.31 12.65 -5.79
C GLY A 54 6.93 13.28 -5.59
N GLY A 55 6.08 12.60 -4.88
CA GLY A 55 4.71 12.98 -4.58
C GLY A 55 4.24 12.37 -3.26
N SER A 56 2.96 12.12 -3.11
CA SER A 56 2.28 11.69 -1.89
C SER A 56 2.16 10.17 -1.71
N GLY A 57 3.04 9.37 -2.33
CA GLY A 57 3.00 7.90 -2.26
C GLY A 57 2.12 7.23 -3.32
N GLY A 58 0.97 7.82 -3.66
CA GLY A 58 0.05 7.35 -4.69
C GLY A 58 -0.97 8.42 -5.08
N SER A 59 -1.80 8.13 -6.09
CA SER A 59 -2.89 9.02 -6.47
C SER A 59 -4.00 8.31 -7.26
N VAL A 60 -5.25 8.70 -6.99
CA VAL A 60 -6.43 8.34 -7.76
C VAL A 60 -7.09 9.61 -8.29
N MET A 61 -7.34 9.65 -9.59
CA MET A 61 -8.04 10.78 -10.21
C MET A 61 -9.55 10.64 -10.03
N PHE A 62 -10.22 11.75 -9.71
CA PHE A 62 -11.69 11.83 -9.67
C PHE A 62 -12.19 12.72 -10.80
N ASP A 63 -13.28 12.34 -11.44
CA ASP A 63 -13.93 13.16 -12.44
C ASP A 63 -14.76 14.30 -11.80
N ALA A 64 -15.36 15.16 -12.62
CA ALA A 64 -16.14 16.30 -12.15
C ALA A 64 -17.41 15.90 -11.34
N ASN A 65 -17.82 14.65 -11.42
CA ASN A 65 -18.96 14.10 -10.66
C ASN A 65 -18.50 13.36 -9.39
N GLY A 66 -17.19 13.38 -9.08
CA GLY A 66 -16.63 12.69 -7.93
C GLY A 66 -16.49 11.17 -8.11
N LYS A 67 -16.52 10.66 -9.36
CA LYS A 67 -16.30 9.25 -9.63
C LYS A 67 -14.79 8.98 -9.76
N PRO A 68 -14.25 7.98 -9.02
CA PRO A 68 -12.85 7.64 -9.12
C PRO A 68 -12.52 6.98 -10.47
N SER A 69 -11.31 7.17 -10.94
CA SER A 69 -10.72 6.41 -12.04
C SER A 69 -10.72 4.91 -11.72
N ASN A 70 -10.42 4.08 -12.71
CA ASN A 70 -10.22 2.66 -12.49
C ASN A 70 -8.75 2.31 -12.20
N THR A 71 -7.89 3.34 -12.10
CA THR A 71 -6.44 3.15 -11.92
C THR A 71 -5.93 4.07 -10.83
N THR A 72 -5.09 3.55 -9.95
CA THR A 72 -4.20 4.33 -9.10
C THR A 72 -2.78 4.25 -9.62
N HIS A 73 -2.06 5.38 -9.52
CA HIS A 73 -0.63 5.46 -9.81
C HIS A 73 0.13 5.52 -8.49
N LEU A 74 1.01 4.54 -8.25
CA LEU A 74 1.88 4.53 -7.07
C LEU A 74 3.24 5.10 -7.44
N GLU A 75 3.92 5.70 -6.47
CA GLU A 75 5.30 6.13 -6.64
C GLU A 75 6.26 4.94 -6.78
N THR A 76 7.36 5.17 -7.49
CA THR A 76 8.42 4.17 -7.70
C THR A 76 8.94 3.58 -6.40
N SER A 77 9.12 4.42 -5.37
CA SER A 77 9.58 4.00 -4.04
C SER A 77 8.59 3.04 -3.38
N VAL A 78 7.30 3.36 -3.42
CA VAL A 78 6.22 2.53 -2.88
C VAL A 78 6.15 1.20 -3.61
N CYS A 79 6.19 1.22 -4.95
CA CYS A 79 6.20 0.00 -5.76
C CYS A 79 7.40 -0.90 -5.46
N HIS A 80 8.58 -0.29 -5.28
CA HIS A 80 9.79 -1.02 -4.88
C HIS A 80 9.60 -1.70 -3.51
N ASP A 81 9.14 -0.95 -2.50
CA ASP A 81 8.97 -1.47 -1.14
C ASP A 81 7.85 -2.53 -1.07
N LEU A 82 6.77 -2.40 -1.87
CA LEU A 82 5.75 -3.44 -2.06
C LEU A 82 6.31 -4.71 -2.72
N SER A 83 7.21 -4.56 -3.71
CA SER A 83 7.86 -5.72 -4.34
C SER A 83 8.76 -6.47 -3.36
N ASP A 84 9.43 -5.74 -2.47
CA ASP A 84 10.36 -6.28 -1.48
C ASP A 84 9.68 -6.66 -0.16
N TYR A 85 8.41 -6.33 0.06
CA TYR A 85 7.68 -6.59 1.29
C TYR A 85 7.81 -8.05 1.78
N GLY A 86 7.58 -8.99 0.87
CA GLY A 86 7.68 -10.42 1.19
C GLY A 86 9.08 -10.88 1.64
N ALA A 87 10.15 -10.21 1.19
CA ALA A 87 11.51 -10.47 1.63
C ALA A 87 11.81 -9.74 2.95
N THR A 88 11.37 -8.49 3.08
CA THR A 88 11.58 -7.66 4.27
C THR A 88 10.92 -8.27 5.51
N ARG A 89 9.66 -8.73 5.41
CA ARG A 89 8.95 -9.35 6.53
C ARG A 89 9.58 -10.65 7.04
N LYS A 90 10.38 -11.34 6.24
CA LYS A 90 11.11 -12.56 6.66
C LYS A 90 12.41 -12.27 7.41
N ARG A 91 12.84 -11.03 7.53
CA ARG A 91 14.02 -10.63 8.27
C ARG A 91 13.74 -10.55 9.76
N ALA A 92 14.73 -10.87 10.58
CA ALA A 92 14.59 -10.82 12.04
C ALA A 92 14.21 -9.42 12.55
N GLU A 93 14.65 -8.36 11.86
CA GLU A 93 14.33 -6.96 12.19
C GLU A 93 12.85 -6.63 12.06
N PHE A 94 12.08 -7.38 11.25
CA PHE A 94 10.64 -7.16 11.10
C PHE A 94 9.84 -7.47 12.38
N SER A 95 10.44 -8.15 13.35
CA SER A 95 9.80 -8.40 14.65
C SER A 95 9.48 -7.14 15.43
N CYS A 96 10.06 -5.99 15.08
CA CYS A 96 9.76 -4.69 15.70
C CYS A 96 8.29 -4.27 15.53
N VAL A 97 7.60 -4.72 14.46
CA VAL A 97 6.17 -4.40 14.24
C VAL A 97 5.23 -4.92 15.34
N PHE A 98 5.69 -5.86 16.15
CA PHE A 98 4.95 -6.32 17.35
C PHE A 98 5.15 -5.40 18.57
N GLY A 99 5.94 -4.34 18.44
CA GLY A 99 6.21 -3.35 19.47
C GLY A 99 5.60 -1.99 19.16
N THR A 100 5.90 -1.02 20.04
CA THR A 100 5.45 0.38 19.93
C THR A 100 6.61 1.35 19.68
N THR A 101 7.78 0.84 19.34
CA THR A 101 8.98 1.64 19.02
C THR A 101 9.21 1.62 17.51
N PRO A 102 9.74 2.72 16.94
CA PRO A 102 10.09 2.76 15.52
C PRO A 102 10.99 1.60 15.12
N CYS A 103 10.74 1.04 13.95
CA CYS A 103 11.56 0.02 13.34
C CYS A 103 12.75 0.62 12.58
N SER A 104 13.50 -0.21 11.85
CA SER A 104 14.49 0.30 10.89
C SER A 104 13.77 0.95 9.69
N ASP A 105 14.42 1.94 9.05
CA ASP A 105 13.88 2.64 7.87
C ASP A 105 13.36 1.68 6.78
N ARG A 106 13.98 0.53 6.63
CA ARG A 106 13.53 -0.48 5.65
C ARG A 106 12.17 -1.07 6.04
N VAL A 107 11.99 -1.38 7.31
CA VAL A 107 10.73 -1.97 7.81
C VAL A 107 9.64 -0.91 7.80
N GLU A 108 9.94 0.32 8.24
CA GLU A 108 8.97 1.43 8.22
C GLU A 108 8.49 1.72 6.79
N ARG A 109 9.40 1.81 5.81
CA ARG A 109 8.97 1.99 4.41
C ARG A 109 8.13 0.83 3.91
N ALA A 110 8.44 -0.42 4.28
CA ALA A 110 7.66 -1.58 3.88
C ALA A 110 6.25 -1.57 4.49
N VAL A 111 6.11 -1.19 5.76
CA VAL A 111 4.82 -1.00 6.45
C VAL A 111 4.04 0.14 5.80
N TYR A 112 4.70 1.28 5.59
CA TYR A 112 4.10 2.44 4.93
C TYR A 112 3.61 2.12 3.52
N ALA A 113 4.37 1.39 2.73
CA ALA A 113 3.97 1.01 1.36
C ALA A 113 2.69 0.13 1.36
N VAL A 114 2.55 -0.77 2.33
CA VAL A 114 1.32 -1.57 2.51
C VAL A 114 0.13 -0.67 2.85
N LEU A 115 0.33 0.34 3.71
CA LEU A 115 -0.69 1.30 4.04
C LEU A 115 -1.08 2.16 2.84
N VAL A 116 -0.11 2.66 2.06
CA VAL A 116 -0.38 3.44 0.84
C VAL A 116 -1.25 2.64 -0.14
N LEU A 117 -0.94 1.36 -0.37
CA LEU A 117 -1.78 0.52 -1.22
C LEU A 117 -3.21 0.37 -0.67
N SER A 118 -3.35 0.25 0.67
CA SER A 118 -4.65 0.21 1.34
C SER A 118 -5.40 1.53 1.15
N HIS A 119 -4.74 2.67 1.33
CA HIS A 119 -5.27 4.03 1.22
C HIS A 119 -5.75 4.33 -0.21
N GLU A 120 -4.92 4.12 -1.21
CA GLU A 120 -5.27 4.30 -2.62
C GLU A 120 -6.45 3.40 -3.03
N SER A 121 -6.54 2.22 -2.43
CA SER A 121 -7.68 1.32 -2.67
C SER A 121 -9.00 1.88 -2.14
N GLN A 122 -8.98 2.71 -1.08
CA GLN A 122 -10.18 3.41 -0.61
C GLN A 122 -10.58 4.55 -1.56
N HIS A 123 -9.62 5.28 -2.10
CA HIS A 123 -9.90 6.24 -3.16
C HIS A 123 -10.51 5.57 -4.40
N LEU A 124 -9.98 4.43 -4.81
CA LEU A 124 -10.57 3.61 -5.88
C LEU A 124 -11.98 3.11 -5.54
N ARG A 125 -12.31 2.90 -4.27
CA ARG A 125 -13.67 2.57 -3.80
C ARG A 125 -14.62 3.77 -3.90
N GLY A 126 -14.10 5.01 -3.95
CA GLY A 126 -14.89 6.24 -4.09
C GLY A 126 -14.78 7.20 -2.90
N VAL A 127 -13.94 6.92 -1.93
CA VAL A 127 -13.67 7.81 -0.80
C VAL A 127 -12.81 8.97 -1.30
N GLN A 128 -13.29 10.21 -1.18
CA GLN A 128 -12.57 11.41 -1.67
C GLN A 128 -11.76 12.10 -0.58
N SER A 129 -12.23 12.04 0.66
CA SER A 129 -11.56 12.64 1.81
C SER A 129 -10.31 11.86 2.16
N GLU A 130 -9.15 12.53 2.27
CA GLU A 130 -7.88 11.92 2.69
C GLU A 130 -8.00 11.32 4.09
N ALA A 131 -8.59 12.06 5.03
CA ALA A 131 -8.79 11.62 6.41
C ALA A 131 -9.70 10.37 6.51
N ASP A 132 -10.80 10.33 5.71
CA ASP A 132 -11.69 9.17 5.70
C ASP A 132 -11.01 7.98 5.00
N ALA A 133 -10.28 8.22 3.90
CA ALA A 133 -9.52 7.19 3.21
C ALA A 133 -8.45 6.60 4.13
N GLN A 134 -7.77 7.45 4.93
CA GLN A 134 -6.80 7.02 5.92
C GLN A 134 -7.45 6.15 7.01
N CYS A 135 -8.61 6.56 7.52
CA CYS A 135 -9.35 5.76 8.50
C CYS A 135 -9.72 4.37 7.97
N TYR A 136 -10.25 4.29 6.78
CA TYR A 136 -10.59 3.01 6.16
C TYR A 136 -9.35 2.19 5.78
N ALA A 137 -8.25 2.87 5.40
CA ALA A 137 -6.99 2.21 5.10
C ALA A 137 -6.43 1.46 6.30
N ILE A 138 -6.44 2.08 7.49
CA ILE A 138 -5.98 1.45 8.74
C ILE A 138 -6.80 0.21 9.07
N GLN A 139 -8.11 0.24 8.84
CA GLN A 139 -8.99 -0.89 9.07
C GLN A 139 -8.79 -2.03 8.06
N THR A 140 -8.27 -1.73 6.87
CA THR A 140 -8.06 -2.73 5.80
C THR A 140 -6.60 -3.11 5.59
N VAL A 141 -5.64 -2.40 6.20
CA VAL A 141 -4.20 -2.65 6.00
C VAL A 141 -3.77 -4.06 6.38
N ALA A 142 -4.36 -4.65 7.44
CA ALA A 142 -4.09 -6.03 7.82
C ALA A 142 -4.49 -7.01 6.69
N ARG A 143 -5.66 -6.81 6.08
CA ARG A 143 -6.10 -7.61 4.92
C ARG A 143 -5.15 -7.44 3.73
N VAL A 144 -4.70 -6.23 3.45
CA VAL A 144 -3.71 -5.98 2.40
C VAL A 144 -2.40 -6.72 2.71
N ALA A 145 -1.89 -6.63 3.94
CA ALA A 145 -0.69 -7.34 4.37
C ALA A 145 -0.83 -8.87 4.20
N GLU A 146 -1.98 -9.45 4.56
CA GLU A 146 -2.27 -10.88 4.35
C GLU A 146 -2.23 -11.25 2.86
N ARG A 147 -2.84 -10.44 1.99
CA ARG A 147 -2.81 -10.65 0.54
C ARG A 147 -1.40 -10.53 -0.04
N LEU A 148 -0.54 -9.76 0.60
CA LEU A 148 0.89 -9.67 0.27
C LEU A 148 1.73 -10.78 0.93
N GLY A 149 1.10 -11.65 1.71
CA GLY A 149 1.68 -12.89 2.22
C GLY A 149 2.05 -12.88 3.70
N SER A 150 1.61 -11.90 4.49
CA SER A 150 1.76 -11.93 5.94
C SER A 150 0.83 -12.96 6.59
N PRO A 151 1.29 -13.70 7.59
CA PRO A 151 0.40 -14.44 8.47
C PRO A 151 -0.56 -13.49 9.21
N PRO A 152 -1.78 -13.93 9.61
CA PRO A 152 -2.78 -13.05 10.23
C PRO A 152 -2.29 -12.31 11.48
N ALA A 153 -1.47 -12.93 12.31
CA ALA A 153 -0.93 -12.28 13.52
C ALA A 153 0.05 -11.15 13.16
N GLU A 154 0.89 -11.36 12.13
CA GLU A 154 1.83 -10.35 11.62
C GLU A 154 1.08 -9.20 10.94
N ALA A 155 0.05 -9.51 10.15
CA ALA A 155 -0.78 -8.51 9.48
C ALA A 155 -1.48 -7.58 10.49
N ARG A 156 -2.04 -8.12 11.55
CA ARG A 156 -2.61 -7.31 12.64
C ARG A 156 -1.55 -6.49 13.37
N ALA A 157 -0.35 -7.04 13.56
CA ALA A 157 0.75 -6.29 14.16
C ALA A 157 1.17 -5.09 13.29
N VAL A 158 1.18 -5.22 11.96
CA VAL A 158 1.43 -4.10 11.03
C VAL A 158 0.41 -2.98 11.24
N ALA A 159 -0.88 -3.29 11.33
CA ALA A 159 -1.92 -2.29 11.58
C ALA A 159 -1.76 -1.59 12.95
N ALA A 160 -1.48 -2.36 13.99
CA ALA A 160 -1.27 -1.84 15.34
C ALA A 160 0.01 -0.97 15.42
N HIS A 161 1.08 -1.39 14.76
CA HIS A 161 2.32 -0.63 14.69
C HIS A 161 2.12 0.72 14.02
N PHE A 162 1.44 0.73 12.86
CA PHE A 162 1.12 1.98 12.16
C PHE A 162 0.39 2.97 13.08
N LEU A 163 -0.67 2.54 13.76
CA LEU A 163 -1.42 3.39 14.68
C LEU A 163 -0.58 3.93 15.84
N ALA A 164 0.35 3.12 16.34
CA ALA A 164 1.16 3.50 17.52
C ALA A 164 2.35 4.40 17.16
N VAL A 165 2.90 4.27 15.95
CA VAL A 165 4.18 4.88 15.58
C VAL A 165 4.03 5.91 14.46
N ASP A 166 3.37 5.56 13.37
CA ASP A 166 3.35 6.38 12.16
C ASP A 166 2.20 7.40 12.16
N GLU A 167 1.00 7.00 12.61
CA GLU A 167 -0.18 7.87 12.60
C GLU A 167 0.06 9.20 13.31
N PRO A 168 0.67 9.25 14.50
CA PRO A 168 0.96 10.52 15.18
C PRO A 168 1.89 11.48 14.42
N LEU A 169 2.58 10.99 13.40
CA LEU A 169 3.52 11.74 12.58
C LEU A 169 2.93 12.17 11.23
N MET A 170 1.70 11.74 10.93
CA MET A 170 1.07 12.03 9.65
C MET A 170 0.71 13.52 9.52
N PRO A 171 0.79 14.09 8.28
CA PRO A 171 0.30 15.44 8.02
C PRO A 171 -1.18 15.61 8.40
N THR A 172 -1.58 16.83 8.73
CA THR A 172 -2.93 17.15 9.21
C THR A 172 -4.06 16.65 8.30
N ASP A 173 -3.83 16.67 6.98
CA ASP A 173 -4.84 16.24 6.00
C ASP A 173 -5.09 14.72 6.05
N TYR A 174 -4.16 13.95 6.62
CA TYR A 174 -4.23 12.50 6.82
C TYR A 174 -4.53 12.11 8.26
N SER A 175 -4.67 13.07 9.17
CA SER A 175 -5.00 12.80 10.57
C SER A 175 -6.37 12.13 10.68
N LEU A 176 -6.46 11.15 11.58
CA LEU A 176 -7.71 10.40 11.76
C LEU A 176 -8.84 11.30 12.28
N PRO A 177 -10.01 11.29 11.65
CA PRO A 177 -11.15 12.05 12.11
C PRO A 177 -11.78 11.42 13.37
N ASP A 178 -12.50 12.21 14.16
CA ASP A 178 -13.13 11.78 15.43
C ASP A 178 -14.00 10.52 15.32
N GLY A 179 -14.60 10.28 14.14
CA GLY A 179 -15.39 9.08 13.86
C GLY A 179 -14.60 7.82 13.59
N CYS A 180 -13.25 7.90 13.52
CA CYS A 180 -12.34 6.80 13.25
C CYS A 180 -11.93 6.07 14.53
N VAL A 181 -12.88 5.46 15.18
CA VAL A 181 -12.72 4.73 16.45
C VAL A 181 -13.64 3.50 16.45
N ASP A 182 -13.38 2.56 17.35
CA ASP A 182 -14.24 1.40 17.58
C ASP A 182 -15.70 1.81 17.81
N GLY A 183 -16.63 1.27 17.02
CA GLY A 183 -18.05 1.64 17.01
C GLY A 183 -18.36 3.05 16.51
N GLY A 184 -17.38 3.78 15.98
CA GLY A 184 -17.57 5.13 15.42
C GLY A 184 -18.26 5.14 14.06
N SER A 185 -18.54 6.34 13.52
CA SER A 185 -19.27 6.50 12.24
C SER A 185 -18.48 6.04 11.02
N LEU A 186 -17.16 5.90 11.15
CA LEU A 186 -16.26 5.42 10.09
C LEU A 186 -15.76 4.00 10.37
N ASP A 187 -16.32 3.31 11.33
CA ASP A 187 -16.00 1.91 11.59
C ASP A 187 -16.64 1.01 10.50
N LEU A 188 -15.82 0.22 9.83
CA LEU A 188 -16.26 -0.72 8.78
C LEU A 188 -16.96 -1.95 9.33
N ASP A 189 -16.69 -2.29 10.61
CA ASP A 189 -17.32 -3.44 11.29
C ASP A 189 -17.64 -3.10 12.75
N PRO A 190 -18.65 -2.25 13.00
CA PRO A 190 -18.99 -1.77 14.34
C PRO A 190 -19.53 -2.86 15.27
N GLN A 191 -19.65 -4.08 14.80
CA GLN A 191 -20.04 -5.24 15.61
C GLN A 191 -18.83 -6.08 16.03
N SER A 192 -17.67 -5.84 15.42
CA SER A 192 -16.41 -6.45 15.81
C SER A 192 -15.82 -5.74 17.03
N SER A 193 -15.22 -6.49 17.95
CA SER A 193 -14.43 -5.91 19.05
C SER A 193 -12.94 -5.83 18.72
N SER A 194 -12.57 -6.02 17.47
CA SER A 194 -11.17 -6.13 17.01
C SER A 194 -10.72 -4.89 16.25
N TRP A 195 -10.88 -3.70 16.85
CA TRP A 195 -10.38 -2.46 16.26
C TRP A 195 -8.85 -2.43 16.18
N PRO A 196 -8.25 -1.93 15.07
CA PRO A 196 -8.89 -1.48 13.81
C PRO A 196 -9.17 -2.61 12.83
N THR A 197 -8.80 -3.81 13.16
CA THR A 197 -8.89 -4.99 12.26
C THR A 197 -9.98 -5.93 12.73
N GLY A 198 -11.12 -5.91 12.06
CA GLY A 198 -12.22 -6.86 12.27
C GLY A 198 -11.88 -8.29 11.82
#